data_3425c71d318537c653549818d136c4b9
#
_entry.id   3425c71d318537c653549818d136c4b9
#
_cell.length_a   1.000
_cell.length_b   1.000
_cell.length_c   1.000
_cell.angle_alpha   90.00
_cell.angle_beta   90.00
_cell.angle_gamma   90.00
#
_symmetry.space_group_name_H-M   'P 1'
#
loop_
_entity.id
_entity.type
_entity.pdbx_description
1 polymer ?
#
loop_
_entity_poly.entity_id
_entity_poly.type
_entity_poly.pdbx_seq_one_letter_code
_entity_poly.pdbx_strand_id
1 'polypeptide(L)'
;KDFDNTMHQFLNYLYSNGGQVIDPMSNEITLNSSNTVETLEFYGKLANVAQEGPLAWERSQLTELFNDEKIAMYINGPWGRGQHKEGLDVKTVRIPAGPQGSQGTLLITDSVAVFSNTGVEKEAMELASIITSGDSQYSLDTDWGLTPIMQYPQIGNEAPYNEDYWMMFIDSIGDGGPEPLFVDYKAFQTVMNSMIQGAILGEGDAADLVAEAAEELEEYK
;
A
#
# COMPACT_ATOMS: atom_id res chain seq x y z
N LYS A 1 6.42 7.30 -11.03
CA LYS A 1 7.02 6.62 -12.20
C LYS A 1 6.74 5.12 -12.19
N ASP A 2 6.69 4.53 -11.02
CA ASP A 2 6.30 3.15 -10.79
C ASP A 2 4.78 3.10 -10.58
N PHE A 3 4.06 2.41 -11.45
CA PHE A 3 2.61 2.40 -11.48
C PHE A 3 2.00 1.91 -10.15
N ASP A 4 2.48 0.78 -9.63
CA ASP A 4 1.95 0.20 -8.40
C ASP A 4 2.19 1.12 -7.20
N ASN A 5 3.42 1.55 -7.02
CA ASN A 5 3.79 2.34 -5.85
C ASN A 5 3.10 3.71 -5.79
N THR A 6 2.88 4.37 -6.93
CA THR A 6 2.18 5.67 -6.96
C THR A 6 0.76 5.53 -6.44
N MET A 7 0.02 4.55 -6.96
CA MET A 7 -1.34 4.25 -6.52
C MET A 7 -1.38 3.79 -5.06
N HIS A 8 -0.52 2.85 -4.67
CA HIS A 8 -0.47 2.32 -3.30
C HIS A 8 -0.18 3.41 -2.27
N GLN A 9 0.72 4.34 -2.57
CA GLN A 9 0.98 5.47 -1.66
C GLN A 9 -0.25 6.37 -1.50
N PHE A 10 -0.96 6.66 -2.59
CA PHE A 10 -2.19 7.44 -2.52
C PHE A 10 -3.29 6.72 -1.72
N LEU A 11 -3.46 5.40 -1.93
CA LEU A 11 -4.47 4.61 -1.21
C LEU A 11 -4.27 4.63 0.32
N ASN A 12 -3.03 4.71 0.80
CA ASN A 12 -2.79 4.90 2.22
C ASN A 12 -3.41 6.19 2.76
N TYR A 13 -3.27 7.29 2.04
CA TYR A 13 -3.90 8.57 2.42
C TYR A 13 -5.41 8.54 2.26
N LEU A 14 -5.90 7.92 1.19
CA LEU A 14 -7.33 7.77 0.93
C LEU A 14 -8.02 7.04 2.09
N TYR A 15 -7.48 5.89 2.48
CA TYR A 15 -8.04 5.10 3.58
C TYR A 15 -7.90 5.82 4.92
N SER A 16 -6.80 6.53 5.15
CA SER A 16 -6.64 7.32 6.36
C SER A 16 -7.59 8.52 6.45
N ASN A 17 -8.19 8.95 5.34
CA ASN A 17 -9.25 9.96 5.28
C ASN A 17 -10.66 9.35 5.15
N GLY A 18 -10.81 8.05 5.33
CA GLY A 18 -12.10 7.34 5.29
C GLY A 18 -12.72 7.22 3.89
N GLY A 19 -11.92 7.43 2.82
CA GLY A 19 -12.34 7.21 1.45
C GLY A 19 -12.11 5.76 0.99
N GLN A 20 -12.74 5.38 -0.11
CA GLN A 20 -12.62 4.07 -0.75
C GLN A 20 -12.71 4.21 -2.26
N VAL A 21 -12.17 3.25 -3.00
CA VAL A 21 -12.28 3.20 -4.46
C VAL A 21 -13.53 2.45 -4.89
N ILE A 22 -13.77 1.30 -4.27
CA ILE A 22 -14.87 0.39 -4.56
C ILE A 22 -15.39 -0.20 -3.24
N ASP A 23 -16.69 -0.34 -3.11
CA ASP A 23 -17.30 -1.04 -1.98
C ASP A 23 -17.16 -2.56 -2.21
N PRO A 24 -16.45 -3.30 -1.35
CA PRO A 24 -16.20 -4.71 -1.55
C PRO A 24 -17.44 -5.60 -1.40
N MET A 25 -18.55 -5.07 -0.85
CA MET A 25 -19.78 -5.82 -0.65
C MET A 25 -20.76 -5.63 -1.80
N SER A 26 -20.89 -4.41 -2.31
CA SER A 26 -21.81 -4.08 -3.40
C SER A 26 -21.15 -4.07 -4.78
N ASN A 27 -19.83 -4.02 -4.83
CA ASN A 27 -19.03 -3.83 -6.05
C ASN A 27 -19.37 -2.50 -6.76
N GLU A 28 -19.80 -1.48 -6.01
CA GLU A 28 -20.06 -0.14 -6.54
C GLU A 28 -18.80 0.72 -6.44
N ILE A 29 -18.53 1.52 -7.47
CA ILE A 29 -17.44 2.51 -7.43
C ILE A 29 -17.81 3.62 -6.46
N THR A 30 -17.00 3.79 -5.42
CA THR A 30 -17.19 4.80 -4.37
C THR A 30 -16.11 5.89 -4.40
N LEU A 31 -15.25 5.85 -5.42
CA LEU A 31 -14.14 6.78 -5.58
C LEU A 31 -14.63 8.25 -5.62
N ASN A 32 -15.75 8.53 -6.30
CA ASN A 32 -16.31 9.87 -6.39
C ASN A 32 -16.98 10.30 -5.09
N SER A 33 -16.16 10.69 -4.13
CA SER A 33 -16.59 11.13 -2.80
C SER A 33 -15.84 12.39 -2.35
N SER A 34 -16.42 13.13 -1.42
CA SER A 34 -15.76 14.29 -0.81
C SER A 34 -14.46 13.93 -0.11
N ASN A 35 -14.36 12.74 0.46
CA ASN A 35 -13.14 12.23 1.11
C ASN A 35 -12.01 12.03 0.10
N THR A 36 -12.34 11.52 -1.09
CA THR A 36 -11.37 11.34 -2.17
C THR A 36 -10.89 12.69 -2.72
N VAL A 37 -11.81 13.61 -2.96
CA VAL A 37 -11.48 14.97 -3.44
C VAL A 37 -10.54 15.66 -2.44
N GLU A 38 -10.89 15.67 -1.16
CA GLU A 38 -10.05 16.25 -0.10
C GLU A 38 -8.67 15.59 -0.01
N THR A 39 -8.63 14.27 -0.13
CA THR A 39 -7.36 13.51 -0.14
C THR A 39 -6.51 13.86 -1.35
N LEU A 40 -7.11 13.96 -2.53
CA LEU A 40 -6.41 14.29 -3.77
C LEU A 40 -5.85 15.71 -3.74
N GLU A 41 -6.62 16.67 -3.23
CA GLU A 41 -6.14 18.05 -3.00
C GLU A 41 -4.96 18.11 -2.05
N PHE A 42 -5.05 17.36 -0.93
CA PHE A 42 -3.95 17.27 0.02
C PHE A 42 -2.70 16.66 -0.61
N TYR A 43 -2.88 15.56 -1.36
CA TYR A 43 -1.78 14.86 -2.02
C TYR A 43 -1.09 15.74 -3.07
N GLY A 44 -1.86 16.50 -3.86
CA GLY A 44 -1.32 17.50 -4.79
C GLY A 44 -0.52 18.59 -4.07
N LYS A 45 -0.97 19.04 -2.89
CA LYS A 45 -0.23 20.02 -2.06
C LYS A 45 1.09 19.47 -1.51
N LEU A 46 1.17 18.16 -1.22
CA LEU A 46 2.41 17.53 -0.77
C LEU A 46 3.54 17.65 -1.82
N ALA A 47 3.20 17.69 -3.10
CA ALA A 47 4.17 17.87 -4.17
C ALA A 47 5.00 19.17 -4.04
N ASN A 48 4.44 20.20 -3.40
CA ASN A 48 5.12 21.49 -3.18
C ASN A 48 6.18 21.44 -2.06
N VAL A 49 6.16 20.43 -1.22
CA VAL A 49 7.08 20.26 -0.09
C VAL A 49 7.88 18.95 -0.17
N ALA A 50 7.62 18.15 -1.20
CA ALA A 50 8.37 16.95 -1.51
C ALA A 50 9.74 17.30 -2.14
N GLN A 51 10.58 16.28 -2.32
CA GLN A 51 11.82 16.42 -3.09
C GLN A 51 11.53 16.87 -4.52
N GLU A 52 12.48 17.55 -5.16
CA GLU A 52 12.35 18.03 -6.54
C GLU A 52 11.97 16.89 -7.50
N GLY A 53 11.00 17.14 -8.38
CA GLY A 53 10.53 16.17 -9.37
C GLY A 53 9.79 14.97 -8.77
N PRO A 54 8.74 15.14 -7.96
CA PRO A 54 8.08 14.05 -7.24
C PRO A 54 7.60 12.91 -8.15
N LEU A 55 7.25 13.18 -9.40
CA LEU A 55 6.84 12.18 -10.38
C LEU A 55 8.01 11.39 -11.02
N ALA A 56 9.25 11.78 -10.79
CA ALA A 56 10.41 11.17 -11.42
C ALA A 56 11.02 10.02 -10.60
N TRP A 57 10.70 9.90 -9.33
CA TRP A 57 11.34 8.98 -8.39
C TRP A 57 10.61 7.64 -8.31
N GLU A 58 11.39 6.59 -8.18
CA GLU A 58 10.92 5.24 -7.81
C GLU A 58 11.20 4.99 -6.33
N ARG A 59 10.48 4.04 -5.72
CA ARG A 59 10.60 3.75 -4.28
C ARG A 59 12.04 3.40 -3.86
N SER A 60 12.76 2.62 -4.68
CA SER A 60 14.17 2.30 -4.43
C SER A 60 15.05 3.54 -4.33
N GLN A 61 14.82 4.51 -5.22
CA GLN A 61 15.54 5.77 -5.23
C GLN A 61 15.20 6.64 -4.02
N LEU A 62 13.93 6.63 -3.57
CA LEU A 62 13.53 7.30 -2.33
C LEU A 62 14.20 6.66 -1.11
N THR A 63 14.36 5.34 -1.10
CA THR A 63 15.12 4.64 -0.04
C THR A 63 16.59 5.08 -0.02
N GLU A 64 17.20 5.27 -1.19
CA GLU A 64 18.57 5.81 -1.28
C GLU A 64 18.66 7.25 -0.76
N LEU A 65 17.71 8.11 -1.15
CA LEU A 65 17.66 9.49 -0.63
C LEU A 65 17.47 9.54 0.87
N PHE A 66 16.66 8.64 1.43
CA PHE A 66 16.45 8.52 2.87
C PHE A 66 17.72 8.06 3.58
N ASN A 67 18.38 7.03 3.06
CA ASN A 67 19.65 6.53 3.56
C ASN A 67 20.79 7.56 3.50
N ASP A 68 20.72 8.48 2.54
CA ASP A 68 21.64 9.59 2.39
C ASP A 68 21.23 10.85 3.19
N GLU A 69 20.19 10.74 4.03
CA GLU A 69 19.64 11.82 4.85
C GLU A 69 19.19 13.05 4.04
N LYS A 70 18.83 12.84 2.75
CA LYS A 70 18.35 13.91 1.85
C LYS A 70 16.86 14.15 1.96
N ILE A 71 16.09 13.14 2.41
CA ILE A 71 14.68 13.24 2.77
C ILE A 71 14.47 12.73 4.18
N ALA A 72 13.58 13.36 4.93
CA ALA A 72 13.34 13.03 6.33
C ALA A 72 12.26 11.97 6.52
N MET A 73 11.40 11.77 5.54
CA MET A 73 10.26 10.86 5.61
C MET A 73 9.96 10.28 4.23
N TYR A 74 9.52 9.04 4.20
CA TYR A 74 8.96 8.42 3.01
C TYR A 74 8.01 7.27 3.39
N ILE A 75 7.13 6.88 2.49
CA ILE A 75 6.23 5.75 2.70
C ILE A 75 6.91 4.48 2.22
N ASN A 76 6.94 3.47 3.08
CA ASN A 76 7.47 2.16 2.75
C ASN A 76 6.73 1.07 3.56
N GLY A 77 6.96 -0.19 3.20
CA GLY A 77 6.47 -1.34 3.96
C GLY A 77 7.47 -1.82 5.01
N PRO A 78 7.11 -2.88 5.77
CA PRO A 78 7.94 -3.43 6.86
C PRO A 78 9.32 -3.90 6.38
N TRP A 79 9.44 -4.41 5.16
CA TRP A 79 10.72 -4.79 4.53
C TRP A 79 11.75 -3.65 4.47
N GLY A 80 11.32 -2.40 4.62
CA GLY A 80 12.19 -1.24 4.67
C GLY A 80 13.27 -1.35 5.76
N ARG A 81 13.00 -2.11 6.83
CA ARG A 81 13.99 -2.37 7.90
C ARG A 81 15.32 -2.87 7.35
N GLY A 82 15.26 -3.84 6.43
CA GLY A 82 16.46 -4.43 5.80
C GLY A 82 17.12 -3.55 4.74
N GLN A 83 16.47 -2.46 4.32
CA GLN A 83 16.96 -1.54 3.30
C GLN A 83 17.63 -0.29 3.90
N HIS A 84 17.45 -0.05 5.19
CA HIS A 84 18.02 1.10 5.85
C HIS A 84 19.50 0.88 6.18
N LYS A 85 20.27 1.96 6.05
CA LYS A 85 21.70 1.99 6.33
C LYS A 85 21.95 1.73 7.82
N GLU A 86 22.96 0.93 8.14
CA GLU A 86 23.35 0.67 9.51
C GLU A 86 23.73 1.98 10.23
N GLY A 87 23.23 2.13 11.45
CA GLY A 87 23.46 3.33 12.28
C GLY A 87 22.49 4.48 12.05
N LEU A 88 21.57 4.37 11.07
CA LEU A 88 20.54 5.37 10.87
C LEU A 88 19.42 5.20 11.93
N ASP A 89 19.11 6.27 12.69
CA ASP A 89 18.00 6.25 13.67
C ASP A 89 16.66 6.41 12.96
N VAL A 90 16.05 5.28 12.61
CA VAL A 90 14.78 5.22 11.88
C VAL A 90 13.64 4.95 12.85
N LYS A 91 12.58 5.73 12.73
CA LYS A 91 11.30 5.52 13.43
C LYS A 91 10.21 5.24 12.42
N THR A 92 9.34 4.28 12.73
CA THR A 92 8.12 4.02 11.99
C THR A 92 6.94 4.69 12.68
N VAL A 93 6.07 5.27 11.86
CA VAL A 93 4.83 5.90 12.32
C VAL A 93 3.71 5.54 11.35
N ARG A 94 2.49 5.49 11.86
CA ARG A 94 1.30 5.32 11.01
C ARG A 94 1.12 6.51 10.08
N ILE A 95 0.48 6.28 8.94
CA ILE A 95 -0.03 7.37 8.10
C ILE A 95 -0.96 8.24 8.96
N PRO A 96 -0.78 9.56 8.99
CA PRO A 96 -1.64 10.44 9.75
C PRO A 96 -3.10 10.32 9.31
N ALA A 97 -4.02 10.38 10.27
CA ALA A 97 -5.44 10.43 9.96
C ALA A 97 -5.78 11.71 9.19
N GLY A 98 -6.59 11.57 8.15
CA GLY A 98 -7.19 12.73 7.48
C GLY A 98 -8.34 13.32 8.31
N PRO A 99 -8.86 14.50 7.94
CA PRO A 99 -9.89 15.20 8.70
C PRO A 99 -11.20 14.40 8.89
N GLN A 100 -11.50 13.52 7.95
CA GLN A 100 -12.75 12.73 7.93
C GLN A 100 -12.57 11.29 8.38
N GLY A 101 -11.34 10.86 8.61
CA GLY A 101 -11.01 9.46 8.81
C GLY A 101 -10.40 9.13 10.15
N SER A 102 -9.95 7.90 10.21
CA SER A 102 -9.11 7.30 11.23
C SER A 102 -7.74 6.98 10.64
N GLN A 103 -6.87 6.33 11.42
CA GLN A 103 -5.55 5.93 10.93
C GLN A 103 -5.63 4.67 10.04
N GLY A 104 -6.31 4.78 8.88
CA GLY A 104 -6.34 3.73 7.88
C GLY A 104 -5.01 3.57 7.14
N THR A 105 -4.83 2.42 6.54
CA THR A 105 -3.66 2.10 5.69
C THR A 105 -4.05 1.11 4.62
N LEU A 106 -3.24 0.97 3.59
CA LEU A 106 -3.39 -0.10 2.60
C LEU A 106 -2.81 -1.40 3.17
N LEU A 107 -3.60 -2.47 3.11
CA LEU A 107 -3.18 -3.82 3.44
C LEU A 107 -3.12 -4.66 2.17
N ILE A 108 -1.91 -5.07 1.79
CA ILE A 108 -1.65 -5.94 0.64
C ILE A 108 -1.31 -7.32 1.16
N THR A 109 -1.90 -8.34 0.55
CA THR A 109 -1.61 -9.75 0.84
C THR A 109 -1.19 -10.48 -0.43
N ASP A 110 -0.09 -11.21 -0.35
CA ASP A 110 0.30 -12.13 -1.41
C ASP A 110 -0.45 -13.46 -1.31
N SER A 111 -0.69 -14.11 -2.43
CA SER A 111 -1.44 -15.35 -2.50
C SER A 111 -0.71 -16.40 -3.33
N VAL A 112 -0.86 -17.66 -2.95
CA VAL A 112 -0.41 -18.82 -3.74
C VAL A 112 -1.59 -19.40 -4.48
N ALA A 113 -1.46 -19.57 -5.80
CA ALA A 113 -2.48 -20.17 -6.65
C ALA A 113 -1.93 -21.39 -7.39
N VAL A 114 -2.79 -22.38 -7.61
CA VAL A 114 -2.49 -23.57 -8.41
C VAL A 114 -3.32 -23.51 -9.67
N PHE A 115 -2.66 -23.57 -10.82
CA PHE A 115 -3.36 -23.61 -12.11
C PHE A 115 -4.06 -24.97 -12.33
N SER A 116 -5.26 -24.93 -12.89
CA SER A 116 -6.00 -26.12 -13.28
C SER A 116 -5.41 -26.77 -14.54
N ASN A 117 -5.68 -28.07 -14.72
CA ASN A 117 -5.28 -28.84 -15.90
C ASN A 117 -3.76 -28.94 -16.13
N THR A 118 -2.98 -28.88 -15.07
CA THR A 118 -1.51 -29.09 -15.15
C THR A 118 -1.12 -30.55 -15.14
N GLY A 119 -2.01 -31.42 -14.62
CA GLY A 119 -1.76 -32.85 -14.40
C GLY A 119 -0.96 -33.16 -13.12
N VAL A 120 -0.59 -32.13 -12.33
CA VAL A 120 0.14 -32.21 -11.07
C VAL A 120 -0.52 -31.36 -9.96
N GLU A 121 -1.83 -31.14 -10.06
CA GLU A 121 -2.58 -30.27 -9.15
C GLU A 121 -2.47 -30.73 -7.70
N LYS A 122 -2.47 -32.06 -7.49
CA LYS A 122 -2.38 -32.64 -6.15
C LYS A 122 -1.04 -32.30 -5.49
N GLU A 123 0.04 -32.52 -6.20
CA GLU A 123 1.41 -32.24 -5.74
C GLU A 123 1.62 -30.74 -5.55
N ALA A 124 1.06 -29.91 -6.44
CA ALA A 124 1.11 -28.47 -6.33
C ALA A 124 0.31 -27.96 -5.11
N MET A 125 -0.86 -28.52 -4.81
CA MET A 125 -1.63 -28.21 -3.60
C MET A 125 -0.92 -28.67 -2.33
N GLU A 126 -0.25 -29.83 -2.36
CA GLU A 126 0.56 -30.30 -1.24
C GLU A 126 1.71 -29.34 -0.96
N LEU A 127 2.44 -28.90 -2.00
CA LEU A 127 3.49 -27.90 -1.88
C LEU A 127 2.93 -26.57 -1.35
N ALA A 128 1.82 -26.07 -1.89
CA ALA A 128 1.16 -24.86 -1.41
C ALA A 128 0.84 -24.95 0.09
N SER A 129 0.30 -26.08 0.54
CA SER A 129 0.00 -26.32 1.96
C SER A 129 1.26 -26.31 2.85
N ILE A 130 2.38 -26.82 2.35
CA ILE A 130 3.65 -26.81 3.08
C ILE A 130 4.20 -25.39 3.22
N ILE A 131 4.28 -24.64 2.12
CA ILE A 131 4.86 -23.29 2.13
C ILE A 131 3.99 -22.28 2.89
N THR A 132 2.68 -22.52 3.00
CA THR A 132 1.76 -21.70 3.81
C THR A 132 1.52 -22.27 5.21
N SER A 133 2.25 -23.31 5.63
CA SER A 133 2.19 -23.82 7.00
C SER A 133 2.75 -22.80 7.99
N GLY A 134 2.33 -22.89 9.26
CA GLY A 134 2.73 -21.92 10.29
C GLY A 134 4.23 -21.73 10.42
N ASP A 135 5.02 -22.81 10.40
CA ASP A 135 6.48 -22.75 10.52
C ASP A 135 7.14 -22.15 9.28
N SER A 136 6.70 -22.56 8.08
CA SER A 136 7.22 -22.03 6.82
C SER A 136 6.85 -20.55 6.66
N GLN A 137 5.62 -20.18 7.02
CA GLN A 137 5.15 -18.81 6.94
C GLN A 137 5.90 -17.92 7.93
N TYR A 138 6.11 -18.36 9.17
CA TYR A 138 6.91 -17.62 10.15
C TYR A 138 8.33 -17.34 9.64
N SER A 139 8.98 -18.36 9.06
CA SER A 139 10.31 -18.21 8.47
C SER A 139 10.30 -17.20 7.32
N LEU A 140 9.31 -17.29 6.43
CA LEU A 140 9.17 -16.37 5.31
C LEU A 140 8.96 -14.93 5.80
N ASP A 141 8.03 -14.70 6.74
CA ASP A 141 7.73 -13.40 7.28
C ASP A 141 8.95 -12.75 7.94
N THR A 142 9.72 -13.53 8.71
CA THR A 142 10.92 -13.02 9.40
C THR A 142 12.09 -12.77 8.45
N ASP A 143 12.33 -13.68 7.50
CA ASP A 143 13.47 -13.60 6.58
C ASP A 143 13.29 -12.49 5.54
N TRP A 144 12.06 -12.26 5.11
CA TRP A 144 11.73 -11.24 4.11
C TRP A 144 11.33 -9.89 4.72
N GLY A 145 11.17 -9.85 6.03
CA GLY A 145 10.78 -8.64 6.72
C GLY A 145 9.34 -8.25 6.43
N LEU A 146 8.42 -9.21 6.55
CA LEU A 146 7.00 -9.02 6.33
C LEU A 146 6.24 -8.93 7.65
N THR A 147 5.07 -8.32 7.62
CA THR A 147 4.12 -8.40 8.74
C THR A 147 3.54 -9.80 8.82
N PRO A 148 3.42 -10.38 10.02
CA PRO A 148 2.89 -11.73 10.16
C PRO A 148 1.43 -11.79 9.73
N ILE A 149 1.10 -12.79 8.91
CA ILE A 149 -0.28 -13.08 8.48
C ILE A 149 -1.02 -14.03 9.43
N MET A 150 -0.33 -14.60 10.39
CA MET A 150 -0.86 -15.51 11.39
C MET A 150 -0.53 -15.01 12.80
N GLN A 151 -1.27 -15.49 13.79
CA GLN A 151 -0.97 -15.22 15.20
C GLN A 151 0.12 -16.18 15.68
N TYR A 152 1.36 -15.70 15.69
CA TYR A 152 2.49 -16.44 16.22
C TYR A 152 2.69 -16.16 17.72
N PRO A 153 3.08 -17.15 18.54
CA PRO A 153 3.40 -16.93 19.95
C PRO A 153 4.54 -15.93 20.19
N GLN A 154 5.36 -15.71 19.19
CA GLN A 154 6.51 -14.82 19.22
C GLN A 154 6.13 -13.34 19.13
N ILE A 155 4.93 -13.01 18.61
CA ILE A 155 4.49 -11.61 18.47
C ILE A 155 4.44 -10.94 19.85
N GLY A 156 5.16 -9.83 19.99
CA GLY A 156 5.30 -9.09 21.23
C GLY A 156 6.26 -9.70 22.26
N ASN A 157 6.79 -10.92 22.02
CA ASN A 157 7.62 -11.63 22.99
C ASN A 157 9.07 -11.85 22.52
N GLU A 158 9.28 -12.05 21.23
CA GLU A 158 10.58 -12.38 20.66
C GLU A 158 10.88 -11.51 19.43
N ALA A 159 12.17 -11.23 19.21
CA ALA A 159 12.62 -10.51 18.03
C ALA A 159 12.32 -11.32 16.74
N PRO A 160 11.99 -10.64 15.62
CA PRO A 160 11.90 -9.18 15.50
C PRO A 160 10.57 -8.59 15.97
N TYR A 161 9.55 -9.41 16.23
CA TYR A 161 8.15 -9.02 16.45
C TYR A 161 7.84 -8.47 17.86
N ASN A 162 8.86 -8.17 18.67
CA ASN A 162 8.75 -7.40 19.91
C ASN A 162 9.43 -6.03 19.82
N GLU A 163 9.99 -5.67 18.66
CA GLU A 163 10.60 -4.36 18.44
C GLU A 163 9.54 -3.33 18.03
N ASP A 164 9.67 -2.08 18.50
CA ASP A 164 8.75 -0.98 18.19
C ASP A 164 8.53 -0.79 16.69
N TYR A 165 9.57 -1.01 15.88
CA TYR A 165 9.49 -0.94 14.43
C TYR A 165 8.40 -1.88 13.88
N TRP A 166 8.39 -3.13 14.30
CA TRP A 166 7.47 -4.17 13.83
C TRP A 166 6.09 -4.04 14.45
N MET A 167 6.04 -3.71 15.75
CA MET A 167 4.78 -3.56 16.47
C MET A 167 3.90 -2.47 15.85
N MET A 168 4.49 -1.39 15.33
CA MET A 168 3.73 -0.36 14.62
C MET A 168 2.98 -0.91 13.40
N PHE A 169 3.63 -1.76 12.59
CA PHE A 169 2.98 -2.40 11.43
C PHE A 169 1.92 -3.43 11.87
N ILE A 170 2.25 -4.26 12.84
CA ILE A 170 1.34 -5.30 13.38
C ILE A 170 0.06 -4.66 13.93
N ASP A 171 0.20 -3.61 14.74
CA ASP A 171 -0.92 -2.87 15.32
C ASP A 171 -1.76 -2.14 14.25
N SER A 172 -1.20 -1.92 13.06
CA SER A 172 -1.90 -1.28 11.94
C SER A 172 -2.73 -2.24 11.10
N ILE A 173 -2.54 -3.56 11.23
CA ILE A 173 -3.25 -4.57 10.41
C ILE A 173 -4.77 -4.43 10.56
N GLY A 174 -5.25 -4.21 11.78
CA GLY A 174 -6.69 -4.08 12.06
C GLY A 174 -7.36 -2.85 11.42
N ASP A 175 -6.58 -1.86 11.02
CA ASP A 175 -7.04 -0.62 10.37
C ASP A 175 -6.77 -0.65 8.85
N GLY A 176 -6.26 -1.77 8.33
CA GLY A 176 -5.93 -1.94 6.92
C GLY A 176 -7.16 -2.12 6.03
N GLY A 177 -7.20 -1.36 4.93
CA GLY A 177 -8.14 -1.57 3.84
C GLY A 177 -7.53 -2.45 2.75
N PRO A 178 -8.32 -3.33 2.10
CA PRO A 178 -7.81 -4.20 1.04
C PRO A 178 -7.44 -3.39 -0.21
N GLU A 179 -6.57 -3.95 -1.01
CA GLU A 179 -6.34 -3.44 -2.35
C GLU A 179 -7.62 -3.61 -3.18
N PRO A 180 -8.04 -2.57 -3.96
CA PRO A 180 -9.21 -2.68 -4.82
C PRO A 180 -9.02 -3.75 -5.89
N LEU A 181 -10.01 -4.63 -6.05
CA LEU A 181 -9.99 -5.71 -7.03
C LEU A 181 -10.76 -5.31 -8.29
N PHE A 182 -10.06 -5.27 -9.42
CA PHE A 182 -10.63 -5.02 -10.73
C PHE A 182 -10.30 -6.16 -11.70
N VAL A 183 -11.18 -6.45 -12.63
CA VAL A 183 -10.96 -7.48 -13.65
C VAL A 183 -9.78 -7.09 -14.55
N ASP A 184 -9.73 -5.83 -14.98
CA ASP A 184 -8.56 -5.24 -15.63
C ASP A 184 -7.79 -4.39 -14.64
N TYR A 185 -6.95 -5.07 -13.84
CA TYR A 185 -6.14 -4.41 -12.81
C TYR A 185 -5.18 -3.36 -13.40
N LYS A 186 -4.65 -3.60 -14.60
CA LYS A 186 -3.74 -2.64 -15.24
C LYS A 186 -4.45 -1.37 -15.70
N ALA A 187 -5.67 -1.49 -16.20
CA ALA A 187 -6.50 -0.34 -16.51
C ALA A 187 -6.81 0.45 -15.24
N PHE A 188 -7.22 -0.23 -14.17
CA PHE A 188 -7.41 0.40 -12.85
C PHE A 188 -6.18 1.21 -12.40
N GLN A 189 -4.98 0.63 -12.46
CA GLN A 189 -3.75 1.34 -12.11
C GLN A 189 -3.52 2.57 -12.99
N THR A 190 -3.80 2.45 -14.29
CA THR A 190 -3.62 3.56 -15.23
C THR A 190 -4.54 4.73 -14.90
N VAL A 191 -5.82 4.47 -14.65
CA VAL A 191 -6.81 5.49 -14.28
C VAL A 191 -6.39 6.19 -12.98
N MET A 192 -6.08 5.42 -11.94
CA MET A 192 -5.67 5.98 -10.65
C MET A 192 -4.40 6.83 -10.77
N ASN A 193 -3.41 6.38 -11.53
CA ASN A 193 -2.18 7.13 -11.72
C ASN A 193 -2.41 8.42 -12.52
N SER A 194 -3.27 8.40 -13.53
CA SER A 194 -3.61 9.60 -14.30
C SER A 194 -4.27 10.65 -13.41
N MET A 195 -5.22 10.26 -12.60
CA MET A 195 -5.88 11.13 -11.61
C MET A 195 -4.87 11.76 -10.64
N ILE A 196 -3.99 10.93 -10.06
CA ILE A 196 -2.98 11.37 -9.08
C ILE A 196 -1.97 12.32 -9.73
N GLN A 197 -1.47 11.98 -10.91
CA GLN A 197 -0.50 12.81 -11.64
C GLN A 197 -1.10 14.13 -12.08
N GLY A 198 -2.36 14.13 -12.57
CA GLY A 198 -3.10 15.34 -12.90
C GLY A 198 -3.16 16.32 -11.73
N ALA A 199 -3.47 15.83 -10.53
CA ALA A 199 -3.50 16.64 -9.31
C ALA A 199 -2.12 17.20 -8.93
N ILE A 200 -1.05 16.40 -9.06
CA ILE A 200 0.33 16.82 -8.76
C ILE A 200 0.81 17.87 -9.76
N LEU A 201 0.42 17.75 -11.02
CA LEU A 201 0.78 18.69 -12.09
C LEU A 201 -0.12 19.93 -12.15
N GLY A 202 -1.26 19.91 -11.44
CA GLY A 202 -2.25 20.99 -11.49
C GLY A 202 -3.02 21.04 -12.81
N GLU A 203 -3.25 19.89 -13.45
CA GLU A 203 -3.91 19.77 -14.76
C GLU A 203 -5.44 19.82 -14.68
N GLY A 204 -6.03 19.96 -13.49
CA GLY A 204 -7.47 20.07 -13.28
C GLY A 204 -7.84 20.24 -11.81
N ASP A 205 -9.10 20.53 -11.57
CA ASP A 205 -9.65 20.54 -10.22
C ASP A 205 -9.77 19.10 -9.69
N ALA A 206 -9.48 18.89 -8.42
CA ALA A 206 -9.51 17.56 -7.82
C ALA A 206 -10.89 16.89 -7.95
N ALA A 207 -11.98 17.66 -7.88
CA ALA A 207 -13.32 17.13 -8.02
C ALA A 207 -13.59 16.60 -9.44
N ASP A 208 -13.11 17.28 -10.47
CA ASP A 208 -13.26 16.87 -11.87
C ASP A 208 -12.41 15.62 -12.14
N LEU A 209 -11.15 15.62 -11.70
CA LEU A 209 -10.25 14.47 -11.84
C LEU A 209 -10.80 13.20 -11.16
N VAL A 210 -11.39 13.36 -9.97
CA VAL A 210 -12.00 12.24 -9.24
C VAL A 210 -13.26 11.74 -9.95
N ALA A 211 -14.11 12.66 -10.47
CA ALA A 211 -15.31 12.28 -11.18
C ALA A 211 -15.01 11.53 -12.49
N GLU A 212 -14.06 12.02 -13.29
CA GLU A 212 -13.60 11.38 -14.52
C GLU A 212 -13.02 9.99 -14.24
N ALA A 213 -12.13 9.86 -13.23
CA ALA A 213 -11.57 8.59 -12.85
C ALA A 213 -12.64 7.58 -12.38
N ALA A 214 -13.61 8.02 -11.60
CA ALA A 214 -14.69 7.15 -11.13
C ALA A 214 -15.59 6.67 -12.28
N GLU A 215 -15.88 7.51 -13.27
CA GLU A 215 -16.66 7.14 -14.47
C GLU A 215 -15.90 6.11 -15.31
N GLU A 216 -14.59 6.34 -15.54
CA GLU A 216 -13.75 5.44 -16.32
C GLU A 216 -13.61 4.06 -15.64
N LEU A 217 -13.50 4.01 -14.30
CA LEU A 217 -13.38 2.76 -13.55
C LEU A 217 -14.63 1.85 -13.65
N GLU A 218 -15.81 2.39 -13.96
CA GLU A 218 -17.02 1.59 -14.19
C GLU A 218 -16.86 0.58 -15.33
N GLU A 219 -15.98 0.85 -16.28
CA GLU A 219 -15.72 -0.02 -17.44
C GLU A 219 -14.86 -1.25 -17.08
N TYR A 220 -14.15 -1.24 -15.95
CA TYR A 220 -13.13 -2.23 -15.62
C TYR A 220 -13.46 -3.11 -14.40
N LYS A 221 -14.61 -2.90 -13.75
CA LYS A 221 -15.04 -3.65 -12.56
C LYS A 221 -15.62 -5.04 -12.83
#